data_221700d0587c0262c0c345d52a8d9cd1
#
_entry.id   221700d0587c0262c0c345d52a8d9cd1
#
_cell.length_a   1.000
_cell.length_b   1.000
_cell.length_c   1.000
_cell.angle_alpha   90.00
_cell.angle_beta   90.00
_cell.angle_gamma   90.00
#
_symmetry.space_group_name_H-M   'P 1'
#
loop_
_entity.id
_entity.type
_entity.pdbx_description
1 polymer ?
#
loop_
_entity_poly.entity_id
_entity_poly.type
_entity_poly.pdbx_seq_one_letter_code
_entity_poly.pdbx_strand_id
1 'polypeptide(L)'
;MLDFITFLRENPYPGRGILVSKNLVYYFIMGRSANSRNRIFAPNDDGIRTEAHDAAKLEDPSLIIYHPVRKMGDALVVTNGDQTDTICACGDFRRGLMKREYEPDSPNFT
;
A
#
# COMPACT_ATOMS: atom_id res chain seq x y z
N MET A 1 0.29 -7.00 -27.32
CA MET A 1 0.22 -6.20 -26.08
C MET A 1 -0.20 -7.07 -24.91
N LEU A 2 0.46 -6.93 -23.79
CA LEU A 2 0.10 -7.66 -22.58
C LEU A 2 -1.23 -7.13 -22.04
N ASP A 3 -2.22 -8.01 -21.87
CA ASP A 3 -3.45 -7.68 -21.17
C ASP A 3 -3.20 -7.80 -19.67
N PHE A 4 -3.15 -6.67 -18.98
CA PHE A 4 -2.83 -6.59 -17.55
C PHE A 4 -3.84 -7.35 -16.69
N ILE A 5 -5.12 -7.28 -17.05
CA ILE A 5 -6.17 -7.98 -16.29
C ILE A 5 -5.98 -9.50 -16.42
N THR A 6 -5.72 -9.98 -17.63
CA THR A 6 -5.44 -11.41 -17.86
C THR A 6 -4.18 -11.84 -17.13
N PHE A 7 -3.13 -11.03 -17.17
CA PHE A 7 -1.89 -11.30 -16.45
C PHE A 7 -2.12 -11.46 -14.94
N LEU A 8 -2.89 -10.56 -14.32
CA LEU A 8 -3.22 -10.67 -12.90
C LEU A 8 -4.04 -11.91 -12.59
N ARG A 9 -5.00 -12.23 -13.46
CA ARG A 9 -5.86 -13.39 -13.27
C ARG A 9 -5.09 -14.71 -13.35
N GLU A 10 -4.10 -14.77 -14.22
CA GLU A 10 -3.28 -15.97 -14.41
C GLU A 10 -2.14 -16.10 -13.40
N ASN A 11 -1.90 -15.05 -12.59
CA ASN A 11 -0.84 -15.04 -11.61
C ASN A 11 -1.45 -15.02 -10.20
N PRO A 12 -1.65 -16.19 -9.57
CA PRO A 12 -2.33 -16.29 -8.29
C PRO A 12 -1.48 -15.87 -7.09
N TYR A 13 -0.24 -15.49 -7.30
CA TYR A 13 0.65 -15.13 -6.19
C TYR A 13 0.17 -13.87 -5.49
N PRO A 14 -0.10 -13.92 -4.16
CA PRO A 14 -0.50 -12.73 -3.40
C PRO A 14 0.64 -11.73 -3.33
N GLY A 15 0.31 -10.46 -3.46
CA GLY A 15 1.32 -9.42 -3.41
C GLY A 15 0.73 -8.04 -3.61
N ARG A 16 1.59 -7.10 -3.89
CA ARG A 16 1.23 -5.71 -4.14
C ARG A 16 1.87 -5.24 -5.43
N GLY A 17 1.24 -4.28 -6.07
CA GLY A 17 1.80 -3.71 -7.28
C GLY A 17 1.39 -2.27 -7.47
N ILE A 18 2.24 -1.57 -8.19
CA ILE A 18 2.02 -0.18 -8.56
C ILE A 18 2.21 -0.11 -10.07
N LEU A 19 1.19 0.40 -10.75
CA LEU A 19 1.24 0.63 -12.18
C LEU A 19 1.11 2.13 -12.43
N VAL A 20 2.09 2.72 -13.09
CA VAL A 20 2.10 4.15 -13.37
C VAL A 20 1.96 4.37 -14.87
N SER A 21 0.97 5.15 -15.26
CA SER A 21 0.80 5.62 -16.62
C SER A 21 0.94 7.14 -16.64
N LYS A 22 0.78 7.76 -17.82
CA LYS A 22 0.97 9.20 -17.98
C LYS A 22 0.12 10.04 -17.01
N ASN A 23 -1.13 9.64 -16.80
CA ASN A 23 -2.09 10.43 -16.02
C ASN A 23 -2.70 9.66 -14.83
N LEU A 24 -2.33 8.41 -14.64
CA LEU A 24 -2.96 7.53 -13.66
C LEU A 24 -1.94 6.70 -12.92
N VAL A 25 -2.25 6.44 -11.66
CA VAL A 25 -1.52 5.47 -10.84
C VAL A 25 -2.53 4.44 -10.35
N TYR A 26 -2.24 3.17 -10.59
CA TYR A 26 -3.03 2.06 -10.06
C TYR A 26 -2.24 1.41 -8.94
N TYR A 27 -2.91 1.20 -7.82
CA TYR A 27 -2.35 0.44 -6.71
C TYR A 27 -3.25 -0.77 -6.47
N PHE A 28 -2.65 -1.95 -6.39
CA PHE A 28 -3.42 -3.16 -6.09
C PHE A 28 -2.71 -3.98 -5.05
N ILE A 29 -3.51 -4.71 -4.26
CA ILE A 29 -3.01 -5.61 -3.22
C ILE A 29 -3.80 -6.91 -3.22
N MET A 30 -3.10 -7.99 -2.89
CA MET A 30 -3.70 -9.29 -2.66
C MET A 30 -3.21 -9.80 -1.31
N GLY A 31 -4.13 -9.98 -0.37
CA GLY A 31 -3.76 -10.43 0.97
C GLY A 31 -3.56 -11.94 1.05
N ARG A 32 -2.64 -12.38 1.90
CA ARG A 32 -2.38 -13.79 2.14
C ARG A 32 -3.17 -14.33 3.32
N SER A 33 -3.35 -13.52 4.35
CA SER A 33 -4.04 -13.91 5.58
C SER A 33 -5.47 -13.35 5.62
N ALA A 34 -6.30 -13.91 6.51
CA ALA A 34 -7.63 -13.36 6.74
C ALA A 34 -7.55 -11.89 7.21
N ASN A 35 -6.58 -11.57 8.07
CA ASN A 35 -6.37 -10.21 8.54
C ASN A 35 -6.00 -9.28 7.39
N SER A 36 -5.07 -9.66 6.53
CA SER A 36 -4.65 -8.82 5.41
C SER A 36 -5.70 -8.68 4.31
N ARG A 37 -6.63 -9.62 4.21
CA ARG A 37 -7.76 -9.56 3.26
C ARG A 37 -8.92 -8.70 3.76
N ASN A 38 -8.93 -8.38 5.04
CA ASN A 38 -10.00 -7.59 5.68
C ASN A 38 -9.75 -6.10 5.48
N ARG A 39 -9.66 -5.67 4.22
CA ARG A 39 -9.33 -4.28 3.89
C ARG A 39 -10.15 -3.75 2.73
N ILE A 40 -10.36 -2.44 2.77
CA ILE A 40 -10.87 -1.65 1.65
C ILE A 40 -9.99 -0.43 1.45
N PHE A 41 -10.09 0.19 0.29
CA PHE A 41 -9.49 1.49 0.06
C PHE A 41 -10.50 2.58 0.35
N ALA A 42 -10.07 3.60 1.10
CA ALA A 42 -10.91 4.74 1.44
C ALA A 42 -10.20 6.04 1.04
N PRO A 43 -10.79 6.85 0.15
CA PRO A 43 -10.23 8.14 -0.19
C PRO A 43 -10.38 9.12 0.98
N ASN A 44 -9.40 10.01 1.12
CA ASN A 44 -9.47 11.13 2.06
C ASN A 44 -8.83 12.37 1.42
N ASP A 45 -8.76 13.48 2.16
CA ASP A 45 -8.21 14.72 1.63
C ASP A 45 -6.74 14.62 1.27
N ASP A 46 -5.99 13.72 1.91
CA ASP A 46 -4.56 13.55 1.68
C ASP A 46 -4.23 12.51 0.60
N GLY A 47 -5.17 11.65 0.26
CA GLY A 47 -4.94 10.59 -0.71
C GLY A 47 -5.87 9.41 -0.52
N ILE A 48 -5.30 8.20 -0.43
CA ILE A 48 -6.05 6.96 -0.23
C ILE A 48 -5.44 6.22 0.94
N ARG A 49 -6.29 5.74 1.83
CA ARG A 49 -5.90 4.93 2.98
C ARG A 49 -6.53 3.54 2.89
N THR A 50 -5.85 2.54 3.40
CA THR A 50 -6.49 1.25 3.65
C THR A 50 -7.23 1.32 4.98
N GLU A 51 -8.38 0.65 5.04
CA GLU A 51 -9.20 0.53 6.25
C GLU A 51 -9.69 -0.89 6.39
N ALA A 52 -10.08 -1.28 7.60
CA ALA A 52 -10.67 -2.59 7.83
C ALA A 52 -12.05 -2.65 7.15
N HIS A 53 -12.30 -3.72 6.40
CA HIS A 53 -13.63 -4.00 5.87
C HIS A 53 -14.62 -4.30 7.01
N ASP A 54 -14.17 -5.09 7.98
CA ASP A 54 -14.91 -5.39 9.19
C ASP A 54 -14.02 -5.09 10.40
N ALA A 55 -14.27 -3.96 11.06
CA ALA A 55 -13.44 -3.50 12.18
C ALA A 55 -13.42 -4.48 13.34
N ALA A 56 -14.50 -5.24 13.54
CA ALA A 56 -14.57 -6.22 14.61
C ALA A 56 -13.63 -7.41 14.41
N LYS A 57 -13.21 -7.65 13.16
CA LYS A 57 -12.30 -8.75 12.80
C LYS A 57 -10.86 -8.30 12.64
N LEU A 58 -10.59 -7.00 12.81
CA LEU A 58 -9.23 -6.48 12.68
C LEU A 58 -8.39 -6.93 13.86
N GLU A 59 -7.29 -7.63 13.57
CA GLU A 59 -6.36 -8.11 14.59
C GLU A 59 -5.20 -7.16 14.80
N ASP A 60 -4.29 -7.09 13.84
CA ASP A 60 -3.09 -6.24 13.91
C ASP A 60 -3.10 -5.26 12.74
N PRO A 61 -3.28 -3.95 12.99
CA PRO A 61 -3.30 -2.97 11.92
C PRO A 61 -1.92 -2.57 11.40
N SER A 62 -0.84 -2.89 12.13
CA SER A 62 0.48 -2.30 11.88
C SER A 62 1.04 -2.55 10.48
N LEU A 63 0.75 -3.72 9.88
CA LEU A 63 1.26 -4.08 8.56
C LEU A 63 0.23 -3.94 7.45
N ILE A 64 -1.02 -3.64 7.79
CA ILE A 64 -2.12 -3.66 6.80
C ILE A 64 -2.85 -2.33 6.66
N ILE A 65 -2.80 -1.46 7.66
CA ILE A 65 -3.46 -0.14 7.64
C ILE A 65 -2.41 0.95 7.44
N TYR A 66 -2.47 1.61 6.30
CA TYR A 66 -1.52 2.65 5.91
C TYR A 66 -2.09 3.45 4.73
N HIS A 67 -1.38 4.50 4.32
CA HIS A 67 -1.70 5.23 3.09
C HIS A 67 -0.82 4.70 1.95
N PRO A 68 -1.34 3.94 1.00
CA PRO A 68 -0.54 3.56 -0.17
C PRO A 68 -0.27 4.76 -1.09
N VAL A 69 -1.16 5.74 -1.08
CA VAL A 69 -1.06 6.93 -1.93
C VAL A 69 -1.34 8.16 -1.08
N ARG A 70 -0.45 9.15 -1.15
CA ARG A 70 -0.62 10.38 -0.38
C ARG A 70 0.01 11.57 -1.09
N LYS A 71 -0.64 12.73 -0.98
CA LYS A 71 -0.13 13.97 -1.52
C LYS A 71 0.98 14.54 -0.63
N MET A 72 2.04 15.02 -1.25
CA MET A 72 3.12 15.75 -0.58
C MET A 72 3.44 16.99 -1.43
N GLY A 73 2.84 18.13 -1.11
CA GLY A 73 2.90 19.31 -1.95
C GLY A 73 2.32 19.03 -3.34
N ASP A 74 3.08 19.27 -4.38
CA ASP A 74 2.67 18.99 -5.76
C ASP A 74 2.99 17.54 -6.18
N ALA A 75 3.60 16.76 -5.31
CA ALA A 75 3.98 15.39 -5.60
C ALA A 75 2.94 14.41 -5.08
N LEU A 76 2.91 13.24 -5.70
CA LEU A 76 2.14 12.10 -5.25
C LEU A 76 3.12 11.01 -4.81
N VAL A 77 3.03 10.61 -3.55
CA VAL A 77 3.87 9.56 -2.98
C VAL A 77 3.09 8.26 -2.97
N VAL A 78 3.65 7.23 -3.57
CA VAL A 78 3.03 5.90 -3.65
C VAL A 78 4.06 4.87 -3.23
N THR A 79 3.72 4.06 -2.22
CA THR A 79 4.59 2.96 -1.77
C THR A 79 3.75 1.73 -1.43
N ASN A 80 4.43 0.63 -1.19
CA ASN A 80 3.76 -0.63 -0.86
C ASN A 80 3.53 -0.83 0.65
N GLY A 81 3.68 0.22 1.43
CA GLY A 81 3.50 0.14 2.88
C GLY A 81 3.45 1.52 3.53
N ASP A 82 3.71 1.56 4.82
CA ASP A 82 3.67 2.79 5.61
C ASP A 82 4.84 3.74 5.36
N GLN A 83 5.76 3.39 4.47
CA GLN A 83 6.81 4.29 3.99
C GLN A 83 6.21 5.59 3.44
N THR A 84 5.03 5.52 2.83
CA THR A 84 4.30 6.71 2.37
C THR A 84 4.11 7.70 3.50
N ASP A 85 3.66 7.24 4.66
CA ASP A 85 3.43 8.11 5.81
C ASP A 85 4.73 8.67 6.38
N THR A 86 5.78 7.86 6.43
CA THR A 86 7.10 8.31 6.88
C THR A 86 7.66 9.40 5.97
N ILE A 87 7.56 9.22 4.66
CA ILE A 87 8.03 10.19 3.66
C ILE A 87 7.26 11.50 3.79
N CYS A 88 5.94 11.43 3.88
CA CYS A 88 5.10 12.62 3.99
C CYS A 88 5.31 13.36 5.31
N ALA A 89 5.50 12.64 6.42
CA ALA A 89 5.80 13.26 7.71
C ALA A 89 7.15 13.99 7.69
N CYS A 90 8.12 13.47 6.94
CA CYS A 90 9.42 14.09 6.79
C CYS A 90 9.40 15.27 5.81
N GLY A 91 8.48 15.24 4.82
CA GLY A 91 8.42 16.25 3.76
C GLY A 91 9.48 16.10 2.69
N ASP A 92 10.24 15.01 2.71
CA ASP A 92 11.33 14.74 1.78
C ASP A 92 11.45 13.24 1.56
N PHE A 93 11.42 12.81 0.31
CA PHE A 93 11.45 11.39 -0.04
C PHE A 93 12.72 10.69 0.48
N ARG A 94 13.89 11.27 0.23
CA ARG A 94 15.17 10.65 0.63
C ARG A 94 15.34 10.60 2.13
N ARG A 95 15.06 11.72 2.81
CA ARG A 95 15.16 11.78 4.28
C ARG A 95 14.16 10.83 4.94
N GLY A 96 12.96 10.75 4.41
CA GLY A 96 11.95 9.83 4.91
C GLY A 96 12.42 8.39 4.83
N LEU A 97 12.95 7.96 3.69
CA LEU A 97 13.44 6.60 3.53
C LEU A 97 14.66 6.32 4.42
N MET A 98 15.52 7.30 4.62
CA MET A 98 16.70 7.14 5.48
C MET A 98 16.35 6.98 6.97
N LYS A 99 15.15 7.37 7.38
CA LYS A 99 14.67 7.16 8.75
C LYS A 99 14.10 5.77 8.98
N ARG A 100 13.94 4.99 7.93
CA ARG A 100 13.41 3.63 8.05
C ARG A 100 14.50 2.68 8.52
N GLU A 101 14.15 1.79 9.43
CA GLU A 101 15.01 0.70 9.85
C GLU A 101 14.75 -0.52 8.97
N TYR A 102 15.72 -1.39 8.89
CA TYR A 102 15.56 -2.64 8.18
C TYR A 102 14.48 -3.49 8.88
N GLU A 103 13.53 -3.95 8.09
CA GLU A 103 12.45 -4.79 8.56
C GLU A 103 12.58 -6.16 7.91
N PRO A 104 13.06 -7.19 8.61
CA PRO A 104 13.10 -8.52 8.04
C PRO A 104 11.69 -9.07 7.84
N ASP A 105 11.52 -9.93 6.84
CA ASP A 105 10.23 -10.57 6.60
C ASP A 105 9.79 -11.35 7.83
N SER A 106 8.51 -11.20 8.17
CA SER A 106 7.90 -12.00 9.21
C SER A 106 7.68 -13.43 8.72
N PRO A 107 7.87 -14.45 9.55
CA PRO A 107 7.53 -15.81 9.17
C PRO A 107 6.02 -15.99 8.90
N ASN A 108 5.19 -15.05 9.36
CA ASN A 108 3.74 -15.07 9.18
C ASN A 108 3.29 -14.02 8.16
N PHE A 109 3.86 -13.93 7.02
CA PHE A 109 3.59 -12.91 5.99
C PHE A 109 2.11 -12.47 5.91
N THR A 110 1.90 -11.16 5.86
CA THR A 110 0.55 -10.58 5.71
C THR A 110 0.37 -9.82 4.40
#